data_fe080fba5073dafcba0377467dc43cb5
#
_entry.id   fe080fba5073dafcba0377467dc43cb5
#
_cell.length_a   1.000
_cell.length_b   1.000
_cell.length_c   1.000
_cell.angle_alpha   90.00
_cell.angle_beta   90.00
_cell.angle_gamma   90.00
#
_symmetry.space_group_name_H-M   'P 1'
#
loop_
_entity.id
_entity.type
_entity.pdbx_description
1 polymer ?
#
loop_
_entity_poly.entity_id
_entity_poly.type
_entity_poly.pdbx_seq_one_letter_code
_entity_poly.pdbx_strand_id
1 'polypeptide(L)'
;MTPSPSPVVLVTGAAKRLGRAIALSLAGSGWRVAVHYRGSAEEAAQTALECAQLAGDAQGFQCNLEDESAVRALVPDVVAHFGQIDAVVNSASTFEQDDASTFGFAALEKHLRANTGAPIVLAQALHAHVTSRQASGAVVNLLDQKLWNQNPDFLSYTLSKAALEAANTMLAMALAPEVRVVGVAPGLTLTSHLLTDAQFEALHKLSPLGRSSTPEDVVATVQFALNNASITGTTLLVDGGQHLMKFKRDFSLMSAD
;
A
#
# COMPACT_ATOMS: atom_id res chain seq x y z
N MET A 1 -18.16 7.19 30.55
CA MET A 1 -18.03 7.00 29.11
C MET A 1 -17.18 5.75 28.91
N THR A 2 -17.72 4.71 28.33
CA THR A 2 -16.89 3.57 27.87
C THR A 2 -15.92 4.09 26.80
N PRO A 3 -14.62 3.81 26.89
CA PRO A 3 -13.68 4.20 25.84
C PRO A 3 -14.16 3.61 24.50
N SER A 4 -14.11 4.40 23.45
CA SER A 4 -14.39 3.88 22.09
C SER A 4 -13.43 2.73 21.81
N PRO A 5 -13.88 1.65 21.19
CA PRO A 5 -13.01 0.55 20.85
C PRO A 5 -11.86 1.05 19.94
N SER A 6 -10.67 0.48 20.11
CA SER A 6 -9.51 0.79 19.27
C SER A 6 -9.86 0.65 17.78
N PRO A 7 -9.43 1.57 16.92
CA PRO A 7 -9.73 1.51 15.50
C PRO A 7 -9.10 0.27 14.84
N VAL A 8 -9.68 -0.19 13.74
CA VAL A 8 -9.24 -1.37 12.99
C VAL A 8 -8.74 -0.96 11.62
N VAL A 9 -7.57 -1.45 11.24
CA VAL A 9 -6.99 -1.24 9.91
C VAL A 9 -6.69 -2.57 9.22
N LEU A 10 -7.09 -2.68 7.96
CA LEU A 10 -6.63 -3.75 7.07
C LEU A 10 -5.37 -3.26 6.33
N VAL A 11 -4.27 -4.00 6.46
CA VAL A 11 -3.04 -3.74 5.69
C VAL A 11 -2.82 -4.86 4.70
N THR A 12 -2.92 -4.59 3.40
CA THR A 12 -2.68 -5.61 2.39
C THR A 12 -1.18 -5.86 2.18
N GLY A 13 -0.78 -7.14 1.98
CA GLY A 13 0.63 -7.51 1.86
C GLY A 13 1.43 -7.32 3.16
N ALA A 14 0.77 -7.45 4.31
CA ALA A 14 1.35 -7.14 5.61
C ALA A 14 2.25 -8.23 6.21
N ALA A 15 2.40 -9.38 5.55
CA ALA A 15 3.25 -10.47 6.06
C ALA A 15 4.74 -10.10 6.11
N LYS A 16 5.21 -9.28 5.18
CA LYS A 16 6.65 -9.01 4.97
C LYS A 16 6.91 -7.55 4.58
N ARG A 17 8.21 -7.18 4.66
CA ARG A 17 8.76 -5.95 4.06
C ARG A 17 7.99 -4.70 4.52
N LEU A 18 7.67 -3.79 3.59
CA LEU A 18 7.03 -2.51 3.89
C LEU A 18 5.65 -2.67 4.53
N GLY A 19 4.83 -3.61 4.02
CA GLY A 19 3.51 -3.88 4.60
C GLY A 19 3.58 -4.33 6.07
N ARG A 20 4.58 -5.16 6.42
CA ARG A 20 4.83 -5.55 7.82
C ARG A 20 5.27 -4.36 8.67
N ALA A 21 6.17 -3.51 8.17
CA ALA A 21 6.61 -2.32 8.90
C ALA A 21 5.43 -1.37 9.17
N ILE A 22 4.55 -1.17 8.19
CA ILE A 22 3.32 -0.38 8.34
C ILE A 22 2.41 -1.03 9.41
N ALA A 23 2.16 -2.35 9.34
CA ALA A 23 1.29 -3.06 10.27
C ALA A 23 1.77 -2.93 11.72
N LEU A 24 3.05 -3.17 11.98
CA LEU A 24 3.65 -3.06 13.31
C LEU A 24 3.59 -1.64 13.87
N SER A 25 3.86 -0.65 13.04
CA SER A 25 3.81 0.75 13.44
C SER A 25 2.39 1.21 13.79
N LEU A 26 1.40 0.79 13.01
CA LEU A 26 -0.01 1.07 13.30
C LEU A 26 -0.46 0.36 14.58
N ALA A 27 -0.04 -0.88 14.81
CA ALA A 27 -0.29 -1.59 16.07
C ALA A 27 0.32 -0.84 17.25
N GLY A 28 1.58 -0.39 17.15
CA GLY A 28 2.24 0.43 18.15
C GLY A 28 1.56 1.79 18.43
N SER A 29 0.73 2.25 17.48
CA SER A 29 -0.10 3.46 17.62
C SER A 29 -1.53 3.17 18.09
N GLY A 30 -1.83 1.93 18.52
CA GLY A 30 -3.11 1.54 19.10
C GLY A 30 -4.16 1.05 18.09
N TRP A 31 -3.80 0.80 16.83
CA TRP A 31 -4.68 0.18 15.84
C TRP A 31 -4.71 -1.34 16.02
N ARG A 32 -5.88 -1.95 16.01
CA ARG A 32 -6.03 -3.39 15.79
C ARG A 32 -5.82 -3.69 14.30
N VAL A 33 -5.02 -4.70 13.99
CA VAL A 33 -4.51 -4.89 12.62
C VAL A 33 -5.00 -6.19 11.99
N ALA A 34 -5.72 -6.08 10.87
CA ALA A 34 -5.97 -7.18 9.96
C ALA A 34 -4.78 -7.33 9.00
N VAL A 35 -4.01 -8.40 9.19
CA VAL A 35 -2.78 -8.70 8.44
C VAL A 35 -3.14 -9.51 7.20
N HIS A 36 -3.30 -8.86 6.03
CA HIS A 36 -3.58 -9.61 4.81
C HIS A 36 -2.31 -10.20 4.19
N TYR A 37 -2.44 -11.42 3.66
CA TYR A 37 -1.40 -12.14 2.92
C TYR A 37 -2.00 -12.99 1.78
N ARG A 38 -1.17 -13.37 0.79
CA ARG A 38 -1.56 -14.32 -0.27
C ARG A 38 -1.04 -15.74 0.02
N GLY A 39 0.25 -15.91 0.15
CA GLY A 39 0.90 -17.21 0.31
C GLY A 39 1.91 -17.31 1.47
N SER A 40 2.19 -16.21 2.16
CA SER A 40 3.18 -16.14 3.24
C SER A 40 2.50 -16.34 4.61
N ALA A 41 1.93 -17.52 4.86
CA ALA A 41 1.10 -17.78 6.04
C ALA A 41 1.90 -17.70 7.35
N GLU A 42 3.11 -18.25 7.40
CA GLU A 42 3.94 -18.26 8.60
C GLU A 42 4.38 -16.84 8.99
N GLU A 43 4.85 -16.05 8.01
CA GLU A 43 5.26 -14.68 8.28
C GLU A 43 4.06 -13.77 8.60
N ALA A 44 2.89 -14.05 8.03
CA ALA A 44 1.67 -13.35 8.39
C ALA A 44 1.23 -13.66 9.83
N ALA A 45 1.31 -14.91 10.25
CA ALA A 45 1.03 -15.33 11.62
C ALA A 45 2.00 -14.67 12.61
N GLN A 46 3.29 -14.62 12.27
CA GLN A 46 4.30 -13.93 13.09
C GLN A 46 4.01 -12.42 13.19
N THR A 47 3.69 -11.77 12.07
CA THR A 47 3.34 -10.34 12.06
C THR A 47 2.08 -10.08 12.89
N ALA A 48 1.05 -10.92 12.76
CA ALA A 48 -0.17 -10.78 13.55
C ALA A 48 0.10 -10.95 15.05
N LEU A 49 0.93 -11.94 15.44
CA LEU A 49 1.32 -12.13 16.84
C LEU A 49 2.01 -10.88 17.42
N GLU A 50 2.97 -10.31 16.69
CA GLU A 50 3.67 -9.10 17.12
C GLU A 50 2.74 -7.89 17.19
N CYS A 51 1.85 -7.71 16.21
CA CYS A 51 0.82 -6.67 16.25
C CYS A 51 -0.12 -6.83 17.46
N ALA A 52 -0.54 -8.07 17.77
CA ALA A 52 -1.41 -8.33 18.91
C ALA A 52 -0.72 -8.03 20.24
N GLN A 53 0.60 -8.24 20.35
CA GLN A 53 1.37 -7.86 21.54
C GLN A 53 1.39 -6.33 21.75
N LEU A 54 1.33 -5.54 20.68
CA LEU A 54 1.33 -4.08 20.72
C LEU A 54 -0.07 -3.47 20.94
N ALA A 55 -1.10 -4.00 20.26
CA ALA A 55 -2.44 -3.42 20.20
C ALA A 55 -3.54 -4.25 20.88
N GLY A 56 -3.20 -5.41 21.43
CA GLY A 56 -4.11 -6.31 22.10
C GLY A 56 -4.93 -7.23 21.18
N ASP A 57 -5.01 -6.95 19.87
CA ASP A 57 -5.73 -7.80 18.91
C ASP A 57 -5.20 -7.59 17.47
N ALA A 58 -4.87 -8.70 16.79
CA ALA A 58 -4.52 -8.72 15.38
C ALA A 58 -4.73 -10.13 14.81
N GLN A 59 -5.13 -10.24 13.54
CA GLN A 59 -5.43 -11.51 12.89
C GLN A 59 -4.95 -11.53 11.44
N GLY A 60 -4.47 -12.70 10.99
CA GLY A 60 -4.10 -12.96 9.60
C GLY A 60 -5.32 -13.28 8.74
N PHE A 61 -5.38 -12.69 7.53
CA PHE A 61 -6.44 -12.94 6.54
C PHE A 61 -5.81 -13.30 5.20
N GLN A 62 -6.11 -14.49 4.72
CA GLN A 62 -5.63 -14.94 3.41
C GLN A 62 -6.58 -14.48 2.30
N CYS A 63 -6.02 -13.84 1.27
CA CYS A 63 -6.80 -13.48 0.09
C CYS A 63 -5.87 -13.40 -1.14
N ASN A 64 -6.35 -13.87 -2.29
CA ASN A 64 -5.72 -13.57 -3.57
C ASN A 64 -6.35 -12.31 -4.16
N LEU A 65 -5.62 -11.20 -4.21
CA LEU A 65 -6.12 -9.92 -4.72
C LEU A 65 -6.39 -9.90 -6.24
N GLU A 66 -6.03 -10.95 -6.96
CA GLU A 66 -6.39 -11.13 -8.37
C GLU A 66 -7.80 -11.73 -8.53
N ASP A 67 -8.38 -12.29 -7.47
CA ASP A 67 -9.72 -12.86 -7.42
C ASP A 67 -10.71 -11.89 -6.80
N GLU A 68 -11.59 -11.32 -7.62
CA GLU A 68 -12.58 -10.33 -7.17
C GLU A 68 -13.52 -10.88 -6.09
N SER A 69 -13.91 -12.15 -6.17
CA SER A 69 -14.82 -12.75 -5.18
C SER A 69 -14.15 -12.84 -3.80
N ALA A 70 -12.88 -13.22 -3.76
CA ALA A 70 -12.09 -13.25 -2.54
C ALA A 70 -11.86 -11.82 -1.98
N VAL A 71 -11.59 -10.84 -2.84
CA VAL A 71 -11.43 -9.44 -2.41
C VAL A 71 -12.73 -8.88 -1.81
N ARG A 72 -13.89 -9.21 -2.39
CA ARG A 72 -15.20 -8.77 -1.86
C ARG A 72 -15.53 -9.39 -0.51
N ALA A 73 -15.03 -10.58 -0.20
CA ALA A 73 -15.22 -11.24 1.10
C ALA A 73 -14.29 -10.67 2.18
N LEU A 74 -13.14 -10.09 1.82
CA LEU A 74 -12.09 -9.74 2.77
C LEU A 74 -12.53 -8.72 3.84
N VAL A 75 -13.20 -7.62 3.47
CA VAL A 75 -13.69 -6.65 4.46
C VAL A 75 -14.81 -7.24 5.34
N PRO A 76 -15.81 -7.95 4.82
CA PRO A 76 -16.75 -8.73 5.64
C PRO A 76 -16.08 -9.67 6.66
N ASP A 77 -15.04 -10.40 6.26
CA ASP A 77 -14.31 -11.31 7.14
C ASP A 77 -13.57 -10.55 8.26
N VAL A 78 -12.96 -9.42 7.93
CA VAL A 78 -12.33 -8.52 8.92
C VAL A 78 -13.38 -8.00 9.91
N VAL A 79 -14.54 -7.56 9.43
CA VAL A 79 -15.63 -7.08 10.28
C VAL A 79 -16.19 -8.21 11.15
N ALA A 80 -16.30 -9.42 10.65
CA ALA A 80 -16.75 -10.57 11.42
C ALA A 80 -15.82 -10.88 12.61
N HIS A 81 -14.52 -10.67 12.46
CA HIS A 81 -13.53 -10.88 13.52
C HIS A 81 -13.48 -9.71 14.51
N PHE A 82 -13.29 -8.48 14.01
CA PHE A 82 -13.02 -7.31 14.84
C PHE A 82 -14.28 -6.52 15.26
N GLY A 83 -15.43 -6.81 14.64
CA GLY A 83 -16.68 -6.04 14.82
C GLY A 83 -16.74 -4.74 14.02
N GLN A 84 -15.62 -4.27 13.48
CA GLN A 84 -15.52 -3.04 12.69
C GLN A 84 -14.28 -3.01 11.82
N ILE A 85 -14.26 -2.06 10.87
CA ILE A 85 -13.05 -1.62 10.15
C ILE A 85 -13.16 -0.11 9.92
N ASP A 86 -12.04 0.60 10.08
CA ASP A 86 -11.97 2.07 10.01
C ASP A 86 -11.00 2.55 8.94
N ALA A 87 -10.05 1.71 8.53
CA ALA A 87 -9.11 2.06 7.48
C ALA A 87 -8.64 0.86 6.64
N VAL A 88 -8.20 1.15 5.42
CA VAL A 88 -7.51 0.20 4.54
C VAL A 88 -6.20 0.82 4.06
N VAL A 89 -5.09 0.10 4.22
CA VAL A 89 -3.80 0.45 3.63
C VAL A 89 -3.47 -0.57 2.54
N ASN A 90 -3.53 -0.16 1.29
CA ASN A 90 -3.23 -0.97 0.13
C ASN A 90 -1.72 -0.97 -0.14
N SER A 91 -0.98 -1.88 0.52
CA SER A 91 0.47 -2.03 0.38
C SER A 91 0.88 -3.24 -0.48
N ALA A 92 -0.02 -4.21 -0.69
CA ALA A 92 0.25 -5.32 -1.60
C ALA A 92 0.43 -4.83 -3.04
N SER A 93 1.38 -5.45 -3.75
CA SER A 93 1.60 -5.14 -5.16
C SER A 93 2.15 -6.36 -5.91
N THR A 94 1.63 -6.59 -7.11
CA THR A 94 2.27 -7.43 -8.11
C THR A 94 3.30 -6.55 -8.84
N PHE A 95 4.54 -7.03 -8.92
CA PHE A 95 5.66 -6.33 -9.56
C PHE A 95 6.46 -7.34 -10.38
N GLU A 96 6.19 -7.41 -11.67
CA GLU A 96 6.83 -8.31 -12.61
C GLU A 96 7.40 -7.51 -13.78
N GLN A 97 8.55 -7.95 -14.29
CA GLN A 97 9.24 -7.24 -15.35
C GLN A 97 8.59 -7.49 -16.70
N ASP A 98 8.29 -6.42 -17.41
CA ASP A 98 7.98 -6.37 -18.83
C ASP A 98 8.40 -5.01 -19.40
N ASP A 99 8.37 -4.90 -20.71
CA ASP A 99 8.64 -3.67 -21.47
C ASP A 99 7.80 -3.64 -22.76
N ALA A 100 8.02 -2.64 -23.61
CA ALA A 100 7.28 -2.50 -24.87
C ALA A 100 7.49 -3.68 -25.84
N SER A 101 8.59 -4.45 -25.71
CA SER A 101 8.87 -5.60 -26.58
C SER A 101 8.25 -6.91 -26.07
N THR A 102 8.01 -7.01 -24.77
CA THR A 102 7.50 -8.21 -24.09
C THR A 102 6.08 -8.03 -23.55
N PHE A 103 5.48 -6.86 -23.71
CA PHE A 103 4.13 -6.53 -23.25
C PHE A 103 3.08 -7.52 -23.73
N GLY A 104 2.17 -7.90 -22.84
CA GLY A 104 1.01 -8.75 -23.15
C GLY A 104 -0.17 -8.50 -22.22
N PHE A 105 -1.37 -8.74 -22.72
CA PHE A 105 -2.62 -8.50 -21.95
C PHE A 105 -2.65 -9.28 -20.63
N ALA A 106 -2.14 -10.51 -20.59
CA ALA A 106 -2.13 -11.31 -19.38
C ALA A 106 -1.33 -10.66 -18.24
N ALA A 107 -0.15 -10.09 -18.56
CA ALA A 107 0.66 -9.36 -17.60
C ALA A 107 -0.05 -8.09 -17.12
N LEU A 108 -0.62 -7.31 -18.05
CA LEU A 108 -1.37 -6.11 -17.72
C LEU A 108 -2.59 -6.42 -16.85
N GLU A 109 -3.41 -7.40 -17.22
CA GLU A 109 -4.60 -7.80 -16.47
C GLU A 109 -4.25 -8.23 -15.05
N LYS A 110 -3.20 -9.04 -14.88
CA LYS A 110 -2.71 -9.48 -13.58
C LYS A 110 -2.36 -8.28 -12.68
N HIS A 111 -1.58 -7.33 -13.21
CA HIS A 111 -1.21 -6.12 -12.48
C HIS A 111 -2.43 -5.24 -12.18
N LEU A 112 -3.34 -5.04 -13.16
CA LEU A 112 -4.55 -4.24 -12.95
C LEU A 112 -5.47 -4.85 -11.88
N ARG A 113 -5.67 -6.18 -11.89
CA ARG A 113 -6.51 -6.84 -10.87
C ARG A 113 -5.96 -6.62 -9.46
N ALA A 114 -4.68 -6.93 -9.22
CA ALA A 114 -4.08 -6.85 -7.90
C ALA A 114 -3.80 -5.42 -7.44
N ASN A 115 -3.24 -4.57 -8.33
CA ASN A 115 -2.72 -3.25 -7.94
C ASN A 115 -3.77 -2.14 -8.04
N THR A 116 -4.86 -2.35 -8.82
CA THR A 116 -5.88 -1.31 -9.06
C THR A 116 -7.27 -1.78 -8.65
N GLY A 117 -7.72 -2.91 -9.19
CA GLY A 117 -9.06 -3.43 -8.96
C GLY A 117 -9.33 -3.76 -7.50
N ALA A 118 -8.43 -4.51 -6.86
CA ALA A 118 -8.57 -4.86 -5.45
C ALA A 118 -8.62 -3.62 -4.53
N PRO A 119 -7.73 -2.62 -4.63
CA PRO A 119 -7.86 -1.37 -3.88
C PRO A 119 -9.21 -0.67 -4.04
N ILE A 120 -9.76 -0.62 -5.26
CA ILE A 120 -11.07 -0.01 -5.52
C ILE A 120 -12.18 -0.79 -4.81
N VAL A 121 -12.20 -2.12 -4.93
CA VAL A 121 -13.21 -2.98 -4.27
C VAL A 121 -13.12 -2.87 -2.75
N LEU A 122 -11.92 -2.83 -2.19
CA LEU A 122 -11.72 -2.65 -0.74
C LEU A 122 -12.18 -1.26 -0.28
N ALA A 123 -11.95 -0.21 -1.07
CA ALA A 123 -12.46 1.14 -0.77
C ALA A 123 -13.99 1.19 -0.79
N GLN A 124 -14.65 0.54 -1.76
CA GLN A 124 -16.11 0.40 -1.81
C GLN A 124 -16.66 -0.32 -0.57
N ALA A 125 -16.04 -1.42 -0.18
CA ALA A 125 -16.47 -2.22 0.97
C ALA A 125 -16.30 -1.44 2.29
N LEU A 126 -15.17 -0.72 2.45
CA LEU A 126 -14.95 0.16 3.60
C LEU A 126 -16.02 1.25 3.66
N HIS A 127 -16.28 1.94 2.54
CA HIS A 127 -17.28 3.00 2.47
C HIS A 127 -18.67 2.50 2.89
N ALA A 128 -19.11 1.37 2.34
CA ALA A 128 -20.41 0.78 2.72
C ALA A 128 -20.46 0.48 4.22
N HIS A 129 -19.38 -0.05 4.80
CA HIS A 129 -19.32 -0.40 6.21
C HIS A 129 -19.33 0.85 7.12
N VAL A 130 -18.49 1.86 6.86
CA VAL A 130 -18.44 3.07 7.71
C VAL A 130 -19.74 3.89 7.61
N THR A 131 -20.34 3.96 6.41
CA THR A 131 -21.64 4.62 6.20
C THR A 131 -22.74 3.95 7.03
N SER A 132 -22.81 2.61 7.04
CA SER A 132 -23.78 1.87 7.84
C SER A 132 -23.64 2.10 9.35
N ARG A 133 -22.45 2.42 9.82
CA ARG A 133 -22.12 2.74 11.21
C ARG A 133 -22.27 4.22 11.55
N GLN A 134 -22.55 5.09 10.58
CA GLN A 134 -22.49 6.56 10.72
C GLN A 134 -21.10 7.02 11.21
N ALA A 135 -20.06 6.38 10.71
CA ALA A 135 -18.66 6.65 11.03
C ALA A 135 -17.91 7.15 9.79
N SER A 136 -16.66 7.52 9.97
CA SER A 136 -15.75 7.86 8.86
C SER A 136 -14.58 6.91 8.80
N GLY A 137 -13.96 6.82 7.62
CA GLY A 137 -12.82 5.96 7.38
C GLY A 137 -11.76 6.60 6.49
N ALA A 138 -10.67 5.87 6.27
CA ALA A 138 -9.60 6.28 5.38
C ALA A 138 -9.02 5.13 4.57
N VAL A 139 -8.69 5.41 3.31
CA VAL A 139 -7.93 4.51 2.44
C VAL A 139 -6.59 5.16 2.14
N VAL A 140 -5.50 4.41 2.31
CA VAL A 140 -4.16 4.81 1.88
C VAL A 140 -3.67 3.84 0.81
N ASN A 141 -3.38 4.36 -0.38
CA ASN A 141 -2.88 3.58 -1.51
C ASN A 141 -1.37 3.78 -1.68
N LEU A 142 -0.57 2.69 -1.53
CA LEU A 142 0.86 2.73 -1.86
C LEU A 142 1.01 2.78 -3.38
N LEU A 143 1.48 3.92 -3.86
CA LEU A 143 1.82 4.19 -5.25
C LEU A 143 3.32 4.01 -5.49
N ASP A 144 3.89 4.76 -6.41
CA ASP A 144 5.32 4.73 -6.75
C ASP A 144 5.74 6.09 -7.30
N GLN A 145 6.88 6.63 -6.87
CA GLN A 145 7.46 7.87 -7.41
C GLN A 145 7.67 7.81 -8.92
N LYS A 146 7.83 6.59 -9.48
CA LYS A 146 8.02 6.36 -10.92
C LYS A 146 6.90 6.97 -11.78
N LEU A 147 5.72 7.21 -11.22
CA LEU A 147 4.63 7.89 -11.92
C LEU A 147 4.98 9.33 -12.35
N TRP A 148 5.90 9.98 -11.64
CA TRP A 148 6.40 11.33 -11.95
C TRP A 148 7.78 11.33 -12.62
N ASN A 149 8.40 10.15 -12.73
CA ASN A 149 9.70 9.94 -13.36
C ASN A 149 9.66 8.65 -14.20
N GLN A 150 8.83 8.61 -15.21
CA GLN A 150 8.57 7.43 -16.02
C GLN A 150 9.79 7.02 -16.85
N ASN A 151 10.00 5.72 -16.92
CA ASN A 151 10.98 5.06 -17.80
C ASN A 151 10.30 3.82 -18.44
N PRO A 152 10.90 3.19 -19.48
CA PRO A 152 10.23 2.13 -20.25
C PRO A 152 10.14 0.77 -19.54
N ASP A 153 10.80 0.59 -18.41
CA ASP A 153 10.84 -0.69 -17.71
C ASP A 153 9.60 -0.90 -16.83
N PHE A 154 9.20 -2.16 -16.60
CA PHE A 154 8.02 -2.54 -15.79
C PHE A 154 6.73 -1.86 -16.28
N LEU A 155 6.44 -1.99 -17.58
CA LEU A 155 5.37 -1.27 -18.27
C LEU A 155 4.01 -1.58 -17.65
N SER A 156 3.62 -2.87 -17.54
CA SER A 156 2.33 -3.27 -16.98
C SER A 156 2.16 -2.86 -15.52
N TYR A 157 3.22 -2.98 -14.71
CA TYR A 157 3.22 -2.49 -13.34
C TYR A 157 2.96 -0.98 -13.29
N THR A 158 3.74 -0.19 -14.06
CA THR A 158 3.62 1.28 -14.07
C THR A 158 2.23 1.73 -14.50
N LEU A 159 1.65 1.09 -15.55
CA LEU A 159 0.29 1.35 -15.99
C LEU A 159 -0.74 1.06 -14.90
N SER A 160 -0.57 -0.04 -14.14
CA SER A 160 -1.47 -0.37 -13.04
C SER A 160 -1.40 0.64 -11.89
N LYS A 161 -0.20 1.13 -11.56
CA LYS A 161 -0.03 2.18 -10.55
C LYS A 161 -0.56 3.54 -11.01
N ALA A 162 -0.41 3.88 -12.30
CA ALA A 162 -1.01 5.09 -12.89
C ALA A 162 -2.55 5.03 -12.85
N ALA A 163 -3.13 3.87 -13.13
CA ALA A 163 -4.56 3.66 -13.00
C ALA A 163 -5.04 3.80 -11.54
N LEU A 164 -4.27 3.30 -10.56
CA LEU A 164 -4.59 3.48 -9.14
C LEU A 164 -4.46 4.94 -8.71
N GLU A 165 -3.48 5.69 -9.22
CA GLU A 165 -3.34 7.12 -8.94
C GLU A 165 -4.54 7.93 -9.44
N ALA A 166 -4.99 7.67 -10.68
CA ALA A 166 -6.20 8.28 -11.20
C ALA A 166 -7.43 7.89 -10.37
N ALA A 167 -7.56 6.61 -9.99
CA ALA A 167 -8.63 6.12 -9.13
C ALA A 167 -8.59 6.77 -7.74
N ASN A 168 -7.41 7.08 -7.20
CA ASN A 168 -7.25 7.76 -5.91
C ASN A 168 -8.04 9.08 -5.85
N THR A 169 -7.89 9.92 -6.88
CA THR A 169 -8.65 11.17 -7.00
C THR A 169 -10.15 10.94 -7.17
N MET A 170 -10.54 10.03 -8.06
CA MET A 170 -11.95 9.74 -8.33
C MET A 170 -12.66 9.15 -7.12
N LEU A 171 -12.03 8.23 -6.39
CA LEU A 171 -12.57 7.65 -5.17
C LEU A 171 -12.68 8.69 -4.04
N ALA A 172 -11.71 9.58 -3.90
CA ALA A 172 -11.77 10.65 -2.92
C ALA A 172 -12.99 11.56 -3.13
N MET A 173 -13.35 11.83 -4.39
CA MET A 173 -14.56 12.61 -4.72
C MET A 173 -15.85 11.80 -4.49
N ALA A 174 -15.85 10.51 -4.85
CA ALA A 174 -17.04 9.68 -4.84
C ALA A 174 -17.42 9.17 -3.44
N LEU A 175 -16.44 8.99 -2.55
CA LEU A 175 -16.63 8.38 -1.23
C LEU A 175 -16.63 9.41 -0.09
N ALA A 176 -16.47 10.69 -0.40
CA ALA A 176 -16.60 11.78 0.56
C ALA A 176 -18.09 12.01 0.92
N PRO A 177 -18.41 12.44 2.15
CA PRO A 177 -17.48 12.76 3.23
C PRO A 177 -17.05 11.59 4.11
N GLU A 178 -17.60 10.39 3.89
CA GLU A 178 -17.43 9.24 4.79
C GLU A 178 -16.02 8.66 4.73
N VAL A 179 -15.39 8.64 3.54
CA VAL A 179 -14.05 8.04 3.35
C VAL A 179 -13.10 9.02 2.68
N ARG A 180 -11.94 9.23 3.31
CA ARG A 180 -10.82 9.93 2.69
C ARG A 180 -9.94 8.92 1.93
N VAL A 181 -9.40 9.31 0.79
CA VAL A 181 -8.51 8.48 -0.02
C VAL A 181 -7.22 9.25 -0.31
N VAL A 182 -6.08 8.69 0.09
CA VAL A 182 -4.76 9.35 -0.01
C VAL A 182 -3.75 8.40 -0.65
N GLY A 183 -3.00 8.89 -1.61
CA GLY A 183 -1.85 8.19 -2.18
C GLY A 183 -0.57 8.45 -1.36
N VAL A 184 0.27 7.43 -1.23
CA VAL A 184 1.64 7.57 -0.74
C VAL A 184 2.57 6.96 -1.79
N ALA A 185 3.49 7.74 -2.33
CA ALA A 185 4.38 7.33 -3.41
C ALA A 185 5.84 7.27 -2.92
N PRO A 186 6.32 6.10 -2.49
CA PRO A 186 7.70 5.92 -2.07
C PRO A 186 8.66 5.99 -3.26
N GLY A 187 9.91 6.34 -2.96
CA GLY A 187 11.06 6.09 -3.82
C GLY A 187 11.67 4.70 -3.60
N LEU A 188 12.95 4.57 -3.95
CA LEU A 188 13.73 3.36 -3.67
C LEU A 188 13.88 3.19 -2.15
N THR A 189 13.06 2.32 -1.55
CA THR A 189 12.89 2.21 -0.09
C THR A 189 13.55 0.97 0.50
N LEU A 190 13.51 -0.16 -0.20
CA LEU A 190 14.02 -1.45 0.25
C LEU A 190 14.78 -2.14 -0.86
N THR A 191 15.87 -2.79 -0.51
CA THR A 191 16.57 -3.69 -1.44
C THR A 191 15.67 -4.81 -1.93
N SER A 192 15.96 -5.38 -3.10
CA SER A 192 15.24 -6.50 -3.69
C SER A 192 16.25 -7.53 -4.20
N HIS A 193 15.75 -8.68 -4.65
CA HIS A 193 16.59 -9.69 -5.29
C HIS A 193 17.27 -9.21 -6.60
N LEU A 194 16.87 -8.05 -7.10
CA LEU A 194 17.43 -7.43 -8.31
C LEU A 194 18.62 -6.51 -8.02
N LEU A 195 18.88 -6.16 -6.76
CA LEU A 195 19.95 -5.25 -6.36
C LEU A 195 20.77 -5.84 -5.22
N THR A 196 22.08 -5.75 -5.33
CA THR A 196 22.97 -5.96 -4.18
C THR A 196 22.86 -4.79 -3.21
N ASP A 197 23.26 -5.00 -1.96
CA ASP A 197 23.22 -3.93 -0.94
C ASP A 197 24.10 -2.72 -1.35
N ALA A 198 25.25 -2.96 -1.96
CA ALA A 198 26.13 -1.89 -2.46
C ALA A 198 25.48 -1.08 -3.61
N GLN A 199 24.80 -1.77 -4.54
CA GLN A 199 24.05 -1.10 -5.61
C GLN A 199 22.89 -0.29 -5.03
N PHE A 200 22.14 -0.89 -4.10
CA PHE A 200 21.05 -0.19 -3.42
C PHE A 200 21.53 1.10 -2.75
N GLU A 201 22.63 1.04 -1.98
CA GLU A 201 23.18 2.23 -1.33
C GLU A 201 23.64 3.30 -2.32
N ALA A 202 24.31 2.89 -3.41
CA ALA A 202 24.76 3.82 -4.44
C ALA A 202 23.58 4.54 -5.12
N LEU A 203 22.55 3.78 -5.53
CA LEU A 203 21.35 4.31 -6.17
C LEU A 203 20.50 5.16 -5.20
N HIS A 204 20.44 4.79 -3.94
CA HIS A 204 19.75 5.53 -2.91
C HIS A 204 20.32 6.96 -2.74
N LYS A 205 21.65 7.09 -2.86
CA LYS A 205 22.36 8.38 -2.77
C LYS A 205 22.17 9.30 -3.99
N LEU A 206 21.66 8.78 -5.11
CA LEU A 206 21.39 9.60 -6.29
C LEU A 206 20.21 10.55 -6.10
N SER A 207 19.40 10.36 -5.07
CA SER A 207 18.28 11.24 -4.78
C SER A 207 18.77 12.64 -4.44
N PRO A 208 18.06 13.73 -4.79
CA PRO A 208 18.46 15.12 -4.48
C PRO A 208 18.78 15.41 -3.03
N LEU A 209 18.11 14.71 -2.09
CA LEU A 209 18.41 14.82 -0.65
C LEU A 209 19.62 13.97 -0.22
N GLY A 210 20.35 13.35 -1.14
CA GLY A 210 21.46 12.42 -0.85
C GLY A 210 20.98 11.06 -0.29
N ARG A 211 19.68 10.86 -0.18
CA ARG A 211 19.02 9.60 0.17
C ARG A 211 17.60 9.57 -0.37
N SER A 212 17.11 8.39 -0.71
CA SER A 212 15.69 8.15 -0.99
C SER A 212 14.91 7.91 0.32
N SER A 213 13.72 7.35 0.23
CA SER A 213 12.94 6.98 1.42
C SER A 213 13.49 5.75 2.13
N THR A 214 13.26 5.68 3.43
CA THR A 214 13.40 4.47 4.24
C THR A 214 12.02 3.90 4.57
N PRO A 215 11.92 2.66 5.08
CA PRO A 215 10.64 2.13 5.57
C PRO A 215 9.99 3.03 6.62
N GLU A 216 10.78 3.63 7.50
CA GLU A 216 10.32 4.53 8.57
C GLU A 216 9.71 5.82 8.01
N ASP A 217 10.30 6.39 6.94
CA ASP A 217 9.77 7.59 6.26
C ASP A 217 8.39 7.29 5.64
N VAL A 218 8.26 6.12 5.00
CA VAL A 218 6.97 5.70 4.40
C VAL A 218 5.93 5.42 5.47
N VAL A 219 6.31 4.71 6.53
CA VAL A 219 5.44 4.40 7.67
C VAL A 219 4.92 5.69 8.32
N ALA A 220 5.80 6.66 8.59
CA ALA A 220 5.42 7.95 9.16
C ALA A 220 4.42 8.70 8.25
N THR A 221 4.61 8.60 6.92
CA THR A 221 3.70 9.24 5.96
C THR A 221 2.35 8.53 5.91
N VAL A 222 2.30 7.20 5.99
CA VAL A 222 1.03 6.45 6.11
C VAL A 222 0.29 6.84 7.38
N GLN A 223 0.97 6.92 8.52
CA GLN A 223 0.37 7.39 9.78
C GLN A 223 -0.16 8.83 9.66
N PHE A 224 0.62 9.72 9.05
CA PHE A 224 0.18 11.09 8.80
C PHE A 224 -1.08 11.15 7.92
N ALA A 225 -1.13 10.37 6.84
CA ALA A 225 -2.30 10.28 5.96
C ALA A 225 -3.55 9.75 6.67
N LEU A 226 -3.40 8.77 7.55
CA LEU A 226 -4.49 8.22 8.36
C LEU A 226 -4.99 9.22 9.41
N ASN A 227 -4.10 9.96 10.06
CA ASN A 227 -4.43 10.84 11.19
C ASN A 227 -4.86 12.25 10.77
N ASN A 228 -4.53 12.71 9.56
CA ASN A 228 -4.86 14.06 9.10
C ASN A 228 -6.21 14.09 8.40
N ALA A 229 -7.25 14.56 9.09
CA ALA A 229 -8.63 14.59 8.60
C ALA A 229 -8.87 15.55 7.41
N SER A 230 -7.95 16.43 7.11
CA SER A 230 -8.10 17.44 6.04
C SER A 230 -7.44 17.04 4.72
N ILE A 231 -6.87 15.83 4.61
CA ILE A 231 -6.18 15.36 3.41
C ILE A 231 -7.01 14.28 2.72
N THR A 232 -7.36 14.49 1.46
CA THR A 232 -7.99 13.52 0.56
C THR A 232 -7.71 13.87 -0.90
N GLY A 233 -7.75 12.91 -1.82
CA GLY A 233 -7.61 13.12 -3.27
C GLY A 233 -6.22 13.58 -3.72
N THR A 234 -5.20 13.40 -2.89
CA THR A 234 -3.81 13.80 -3.20
C THR A 234 -2.85 12.65 -2.99
N THR A 235 -1.66 12.77 -3.54
CA THR A 235 -0.56 11.82 -3.36
C THR A 235 0.63 12.50 -2.68
N LEU A 236 1.12 11.90 -1.62
CA LEU A 236 2.30 12.32 -0.86
C LEU A 236 3.53 11.60 -1.41
N LEU A 237 4.45 12.34 -2.02
CA LEU A 237 5.73 11.83 -2.51
C LEU A 237 6.71 11.70 -1.34
N VAL A 238 7.28 10.50 -1.17
CA VAL A 238 8.24 10.16 -0.10
C VAL A 238 9.42 9.46 -0.75
N ASP A 239 10.30 10.21 -1.40
CA ASP A 239 11.30 9.64 -2.31
C ASP A 239 12.65 10.38 -2.32
N GLY A 240 12.89 11.27 -1.36
CA GLY A 240 14.10 12.07 -1.32
C GLY A 240 14.29 13.00 -2.53
N GLY A 241 13.23 13.25 -3.30
CA GLY A 241 13.24 14.03 -4.53
C GLY A 241 13.58 13.22 -5.78
N GLN A 242 13.54 11.89 -5.75
CA GLN A 242 13.83 11.03 -6.92
C GLN A 242 12.95 11.37 -8.13
N HIS A 243 11.70 11.73 -7.90
CA HIS A 243 10.77 12.15 -8.96
C HIS A 243 11.22 13.38 -9.76
N LEU A 244 12.14 14.18 -9.23
CA LEU A 244 12.73 15.34 -9.92
C LEU A 244 13.87 14.96 -10.86
N MET A 245 14.37 13.72 -10.75
CA MET A 245 15.46 13.19 -11.57
C MET A 245 14.87 12.46 -12.78
N LYS A 246 15.61 12.43 -13.89
CA LYS A 246 15.22 11.66 -15.08
C LYS A 246 16.17 10.47 -15.25
N PHE A 247 15.63 9.28 -15.02
CA PHE A 247 16.36 8.05 -15.24
C PHE A 247 15.85 7.36 -16.52
N LYS A 248 16.80 6.87 -17.34
CA LYS A 248 16.47 6.15 -18.58
C LYS A 248 15.99 4.71 -18.33
N ARG A 249 16.32 4.16 -17.17
CA ARG A 249 16.00 2.80 -16.75
C ARG A 249 15.43 2.81 -15.32
N ASP A 250 14.74 1.75 -14.97
CA ASP A 250 14.37 1.49 -13.57
C ASP A 250 15.63 1.22 -12.72
N PHE A 251 15.59 1.65 -11.45
CA PHE A 251 16.70 1.44 -10.51
C PHE A 251 17.14 -0.02 -10.44
N SER A 252 16.19 -0.95 -10.51
CA SER A 252 16.46 -2.39 -10.48
C SER A 252 17.27 -2.89 -11.68
N LEU A 253 17.40 -2.09 -12.74
CA LEU A 253 18.09 -2.43 -13.98
C LEU A 253 19.23 -1.46 -14.29
N MET A 254 19.59 -0.57 -13.36
CA MET A 254 20.75 0.32 -13.50
C MET A 254 21.99 -0.37 -12.97
N SER A 255 23.10 -0.28 -13.73
CA SER A 255 24.45 -0.55 -13.21
C SER A 255 24.85 0.62 -12.32
N ALA A 256 25.48 0.35 -11.21
CA ALA A 256 26.15 1.34 -10.37
C ALA A 256 27.54 1.61 -10.97
N ASP A 257 27.60 2.29 -12.12
CA ASP A 257 28.85 2.78 -12.73
C ASP A 257 29.11 4.23 -12.28
#